data_c6c63df9a09642d0b4a73427ed05c9ab
#
_entry.id   c6c63df9a09642d0b4a73427ed05c9ab
#
_cell.length_a   1.000
_cell.length_b   1.000
_cell.length_c   1.000
_cell.angle_alpha   90.00
_cell.angle_beta   90.00
_cell.angle_gamma   90.00
#
_symmetry.space_group_name_H-M   'P 1'
#
loop_
_entity.id
_entity.type
_entity.pdbx_description
1 polymer ?
#
loop_
_entity_poly.entity_id
_entity_poly.type
_entity_poly.pdbx_seq_one_letter_code
_entity_poly.pdbx_strand_id
1 'polypeptide(L)'
;MVITLYSKAGCHLCDEARTLLENVAADADFELDEIDIRRDAALFERYRYRIPVIAIDGAEALEGRFDERDVLAAINRGEAT
;
A
#
# COMPACT_ATOMS: atom_id res chain seq x y z
N MET A 1 -3.43 13.26 -2.63
CA MET A 1 -3.66 11.80 -2.52
C MET A 1 -2.66 11.20 -1.55
N VAL A 2 -3.12 10.39 -0.62
CA VAL A 2 -2.27 9.68 0.33
C VAL A 2 -2.41 8.19 0.05
N ILE A 3 -1.29 7.52 -0.19
CA ILE A 3 -1.25 6.06 -0.32
C ILE A 3 -0.65 5.49 0.96
N THR A 4 -1.39 4.62 1.62
CA THR A 4 -0.96 3.97 2.85
C THR A 4 -0.56 2.53 2.55
N LEU A 5 0.64 2.14 2.96
CA LEU A 5 1.12 0.77 2.88
C LEU A 5 1.08 0.15 4.27
N TYR A 6 0.22 -0.85 4.44
CA TYR A 6 0.19 -1.63 5.68
C TYR A 6 1.16 -2.79 5.53
N SER A 7 2.13 -2.87 6.42
CA SER A 7 3.24 -3.81 6.31
C SER A 7 3.65 -4.35 7.68
N LYS A 8 4.67 -5.19 7.67
CA LYS A 8 5.26 -5.75 8.89
C LYS A 8 6.74 -6.00 8.61
N ALA A 9 7.59 -5.79 9.62
CA ALA A 9 9.02 -6.11 9.49
C ALA A 9 9.18 -7.61 9.20
N GLY A 10 10.15 -7.96 8.34
CA GLY A 10 10.40 -9.34 7.94
C GLY A 10 9.46 -9.86 6.86
N CYS A 11 8.59 -9.02 6.31
CA CYS A 11 7.70 -9.39 5.23
C CYS A 11 8.35 -9.05 3.89
N HIS A 12 8.78 -10.08 3.15
CA HIS A 12 9.48 -9.89 1.88
C HIS A 12 8.62 -9.20 0.84
N LEU A 13 7.36 -9.59 0.72
CA LEU A 13 6.42 -8.97 -0.22
C LEU A 13 6.16 -7.50 0.14
N CYS A 14 6.19 -7.18 1.43
CA CYS A 14 6.03 -5.79 1.88
C CYS A 14 7.22 -4.94 1.45
N ASP A 15 8.43 -5.50 1.50
CA ASP A 15 9.63 -4.80 1.05
C ASP A 15 9.57 -4.53 -0.46
N GLU A 16 9.11 -5.51 -1.23
CA GLU A 16 8.92 -5.35 -2.67
C GLU A 16 7.86 -4.27 -2.96
N ALA A 17 6.77 -4.27 -2.22
CA ALA A 17 5.70 -3.28 -2.38
C ALA A 17 6.20 -1.88 -2.07
N ARG A 18 7.01 -1.73 -1.02
CA ARG A 18 7.58 -0.42 -0.66
C ARG A 18 8.44 0.11 -1.80
N THR A 19 9.33 -0.71 -2.34
CA THR A 19 10.21 -0.32 -3.44
C THR A 19 9.38 0.09 -4.66
N LEU A 20 8.36 -0.69 -4.98
CA LEU A 20 7.47 -0.41 -6.10
C LEU A 20 6.78 0.95 -5.92
N LEU A 21 6.24 1.21 -4.73
CA LEU A 21 5.55 2.47 -4.45
C LEU A 21 6.49 3.66 -4.47
N GLU A 22 7.72 3.50 -3.99
CA GLU A 22 8.73 4.55 -4.05
C GLU A 22 9.08 4.89 -5.50
N ASN A 23 9.17 3.88 -6.35
CA ASN A 23 9.44 4.09 -7.78
C ASN A 23 8.28 4.80 -8.48
N VAL A 24 7.05 4.42 -8.16
CA VAL A 24 5.86 5.08 -8.71
C VAL A 24 5.75 6.52 -8.21
N ALA A 25 6.10 6.75 -6.94
CA ALA A 25 6.06 8.09 -6.35
C ALA A 25 7.01 9.08 -7.04
N ALA A 26 8.06 8.59 -7.68
CA ALA A 26 8.98 9.45 -8.43
C ALA A 26 8.30 10.09 -9.65
N ASP A 27 7.28 9.42 -10.20
CA ASP A 27 6.58 9.86 -11.41
C ASP A 27 5.14 10.30 -11.17
N ALA A 28 4.58 10.00 -10.02
CA ALA A 28 3.20 10.32 -9.67
C ALA A 28 3.18 11.16 -8.40
N ASP A 29 2.24 12.09 -8.30
CA ASP A 29 2.17 13.03 -7.17
C ASP A 29 1.25 12.47 -6.08
N PHE A 30 1.85 11.83 -5.08
CA PHE A 30 1.13 11.37 -3.89
C PHE A 30 2.07 11.28 -2.69
N GLU A 31 1.49 11.31 -1.50
CA GLU A 31 2.22 11.04 -0.26
C GLU A 31 2.18 9.54 0.01
N LEU A 32 3.29 8.99 0.47
CA LEU A 32 3.37 7.58 0.84
C LEU A 32 3.58 7.46 2.35
N ASP A 33 2.62 6.84 3.02
CA ASP A 33 2.70 6.52 4.44
C ASP A 33 2.83 5.01 4.59
N GLU A 34 3.77 4.58 5.41
CA GLU A 34 3.90 3.17 5.74
C GLU A 34 3.54 2.96 7.20
N ILE A 35 2.65 1.99 7.47
CA ILE A 35 2.20 1.68 8.82
C ILE A 35 2.53 0.22 9.12
N ASP A 36 3.30 0.00 10.20
CA ASP A 36 3.55 -1.34 10.70
C ASP A 36 2.32 -1.79 11.48
N ILE A 37 1.66 -2.85 11.02
CA ILE A 37 0.40 -3.30 11.60
C ILE A 37 0.55 -3.81 13.03
N ARG A 38 1.77 -4.13 13.46
CA ARG A 38 2.02 -4.59 14.83
C ARG A 38 1.86 -3.49 15.87
N ARG A 39 1.81 -2.22 15.44
CA ARG A 39 1.64 -1.08 16.35
C ARG A 39 0.21 -0.93 16.84
N ASP A 40 -0.73 -1.61 16.22
CA ASP A 40 -2.16 -1.45 16.54
C ASP A 40 -2.82 -2.82 16.45
N ALA A 41 -3.41 -3.28 17.54
CA ALA A 41 -4.02 -4.60 17.61
C ALA A 41 -5.14 -4.80 16.58
N ALA A 42 -5.93 -3.76 16.33
CA ALA A 42 -7.03 -3.83 15.35
C ALA A 42 -6.49 -3.97 13.93
N LEU A 43 -5.42 -3.24 13.59
CA LEU A 43 -4.77 -3.35 12.29
C LEU A 43 -4.12 -4.72 12.11
N PHE A 44 -3.49 -5.23 13.16
CA PHE A 44 -2.87 -6.54 13.12
C PHE A 44 -3.89 -7.63 12.83
N GLU A 45 -5.01 -7.63 13.55
CA GLU A 45 -6.08 -8.60 13.33
C GLU A 45 -6.66 -8.51 11.92
N ARG A 46 -6.81 -7.30 11.42
CA ARG A 46 -7.43 -7.06 10.10
C ARG A 46 -6.53 -7.47 8.95
N TYR A 47 -5.21 -7.20 9.04
CA TYR A 47 -4.31 -7.29 7.90
C TYR A 47 -3.24 -8.38 7.99
N ARG A 48 -3.11 -9.06 9.12
CA ARG A 48 -1.99 -9.99 9.38
C ARG A 48 -1.75 -11.04 8.29
N TYR A 49 -2.79 -11.49 7.63
CA TYR A 49 -2.69 -12.50 6.57
C TYR A 49 -2.86 -11.91 5.17
N ARG A 50 -2.99 -10.61 5.07
CA ARG A 50 -3.28 -9.92 3.82
C ARG A 50 -2.16 -9.00 3.35
N ILE A 51 -1.21 -8.67 4.22
CA ILE A 51 -0.13 -7.72 3.89
C ILE A 51 0.74 -8.24 2.75
N PRO A 52 1.28 -7.34 1.91
CA PRO A 52 1.08 -5.89 1.96
C PRO A 52 -0.32 -5.48 1.51
N VAL A 53 -0.89 -4.47 2.17
CA VAL A 53 -2.19 -3.90 1.78
C VAL A 53 -1.97 -2.43 1.46
N ILE A 54 -2.52 -1.96 0.35
CA ILE A 54 -2.46 -0.56 -0.05
C ILE A 54 -3.84 0.05 0.05
N ALA A 55 -3.93 1.19 0.73
CA ALA A 55 -5.13 2.01 0.77
C ALA A 55 -4.84 3.35 0.11
N ILE A 56 -5.77 3.86 -0.66
CA ILE A 56 -5.69 5.16 -1.31
C ILE A 56 -6.75 6.06 -0.67
N ASP A 57 -6.29 7.13 -0.03
CA ASP A 57 -7.16 8.07 0.71
C ASP A 57 -8.11 7.33 1.64
N GLY A 58 -7.60 6.30 2.33
CA GLY A 58 -8.34 5.53 3.32
C GLY A 58 -9.14 4.35 2.78
N ALA A 59 -9.22 4.17 1.46
CA ALA A 59 -9.96 3.06 0.85
C ALA A 59 -9.00 1.95 0.39
N GLU A 60 -9.23 0.72 0.84
CA GLU A 60 -8.40 -0.41 0.42
C GLU A 60 -8.49 -0.59 -1.11
N ALA A 61 -7.34 -0.74 -1.74
CA ALA A 61 -7.22 -0.81 -3.19
C ALA A 61 -6.57 -2.10 -3.68
N LEU A 62 -5.45 -2.51 -3.06
CA LEU A 62 -4.67 -3.67 -3.49
C LEU A 62 -4.16 -4.43 -2.28
N GLU A 63 -3.90 -5.73 -2.45
CA GLU A 63 -3.28 -6.52 -1.41
C GLU A 63 -2.49 -7.68 -1.98
N GLY A 64 -1.52 -8.18 -1.22
CA GLY A 64 -0.72 -9.33 -1.59
C GLY A 64 0.29 -9.02 -2.67
N ARG A 65 0.13 -9.61 -3.83
CA ARG A 65 1.02 -9.40 -4.98
C ARG A 65 0.38 -8.47 -5.98
N PHE A 66 1.13 -7.44 -6.37
CA PHE A 66 0.69 -6.49 -7.40
C PHE A 66 1.94 -5.89 -8.05
N ASP A 67 1.77 -5.37 -9.25
CA ASP A 67 2.86 -4.74 -10.00
C ASP A 67 2.59 -3.24 -10.20
N GLU A 68 3.49 -2.56 -10.92
CA GLU A 68 3.37 -1.14 -11.19
C GLU A 68 2.07 -0.81 -11.92
N ARG A 69 1.67 -1.67 -12.86
CA ARG A 69 0.45 -1.48 -13.64
C ARG A 69 -0.79 -1.48 -12.74
N ASP A 70 -0.81 -2.39 -11.76
CA ASP A 70 -1.90 -2.47 -10.80
C ASP A 70 -1.98 -1.20 -9.97
N VAL A 71 -0.83 -0.68 -9.53
CA VAL A 71 -0.77 0.54 -8.73
C VAL A 71 -1.25 1.74 -9.55
N LEU A 72 -0.77 1.87 -10.78
CA LEU A 72 -1.18 2.99 -11.64
C LEU A 72 -2.69 2.94 -11.93
N ALA A 73 -3.24 1.76 -12.17
CA ALA A 73 -4.68 1.60 -12.37
C ALA A 73 -5.48 2.00 -11.12
N ALA A 74 -4.98 1.64 -9.95
CA ALA A 74 -5.63 1.99 -8.68
C ALA A 74 -5.61 3.51 -8.47
N ILE A 75 -4.48 4.16 -8.77
CA ILE A 75 -4.35 5.62 -8.66
C ILE A 75 -5.34 6.30 -9.61
N ASN A 76 -5.44 5.84 -10.84
CA ASN A 76 -6.37 6.41 -11.83
C ASN A 76 -7.83 6.28 -11.38
N ARG A 77 -8.19 5.14 -10.78
CA ARG A 77 -9.55 4.97 -10.23
C ARG A 77 -9.81 5.94 -9.08
N GLY A 78 -8.82 6.15 -8.22
CA GLY A 78 -8.91 7.10 -7.11
C GLY A 78 -9.08 8.53 -7.58
N GLU A 79 -8.40 8.92 -8.65
CA GLU A 79 -8.49 10.27 -9.22
C GLU A 79 -9.79 10.50 -9.98
N ALA A 80 -10.42 9.43 -10.48
CA ALA A 80 -11.65 9.53 -11.25
C ALA A 80 -12.90 9.76 -10.40
N THR A 81 -12.80 9.63 -9.09
CA THR A 81 -13.94 9.83 -8.17
C THR A 81 -13.93 11.22 -7.49
#